data_7a8ddd3a9dc3220e827e0310fb27e376
#
_entry.id   7a8ddd3a9dc3220e827e0310fb27e376
#
_cell.length_a   1.000
_cell.length_b   1.000
_cell.length_c   1.000
_cell.angle_alpha   90.00
_cell.angle_beta   90.00
_cell.angle_gamma   90.00
#
_symmetry.space_group_name_H-M   'P 1'
#
loop_
_entity.id
_entity.type
_entity.pdbx_description
1 polymer ?
#
loop_
_entity_poly.entity_id
_entity_poly.type
_entity_poly.pdbx_seq_one_letter_code
_entity_poly.pdbx_strand_id
1 'polypeptide(L)' 'IGTVADLDEDTLPLMGHLTGVANGVARDAGIAGSGYRLALNNGPDARNQVPHVHMHLLGGKLLGGLG' A
#
# COMPACT_ATOMS: atom_id res chain seq x y z
N ILE A 1 -5.62 14.28 3.75
CA ILE A 1 -4.30 13.83 4.24
C ILE A 1 -3.29 13.93 3.12
N GLY A 2 -2.12 14.44 3.40
CA GLY A 2 -1.02 14.51 2.46
C GLY A 2 -0.39 13.13 2.22
N THR A 3 0.86 12.95 2.61
CA THR A 3 1.58 11.68 2.42
C THR A 3 1.51 10.80 3.66
N VAL A 4 2.04 9.57 3.55
CA VAL A 4 2.08 8.65 4.69
C VAL A 4 2.87 9.23 5.87
N ALA A 5 3.83 10.11 5.61
CA ALA A 5 4.60 10.76 6.68
C ALA A 5 3.75 11.76 7.50
N ASP A 6 2.60 12.18 6.99
CA ASP A 6 1.71 13.12 7.66
C ASP A 6 0.67 12.44 8.54
N LEU A 7 0.65 11.11 8.61
CA LEU A 7 -0.28 10.37 9.45
C LEU A 7 0.01 10.59 10.91
N ASP A 8 -1.04 10.77 11.72
CA ASP A 8 -0.98 10.92 13.15
C ASP A 8 -2.05 10.06 13.83
N GLU A 9 -2.24 10.19 15.14
CA GLU A 9 -3.18 9.36 15.89
C GLU A 9 -4.61 9.45 15.34
N ASP A 10 -5.02 10.63 14.88
CA ASP A 10 -6.38 10.84 14.36
C ASP A 10 -6.58 10.20 12.99
N THR A 11 -5.51 10.07 12.22
CA THR A 11 -5.56 9.59 10.83
C THR A 11 -5.02 8.18 10.64
N LEU A 12 -4.35 7.60 11.65
CA LEU A 12 -3.87 6.22 11.58
C LEU A 12 -4.96 5.20 11.23
N PRO A 13 -6.23 5.33 11.68
CA PRO A 13 -7.27 4.41 11.26
C PRO A 13 -7.46 4.30 9.75
N LEU A 14 -7.09 5.34 8.99
CA LEU A 14 -7.12 5.30 7.53
C LEU A 14 -6.22 4.19 6.99
N MET A 15 -5.04 3.99 7.61
CA MET A 15 -4.12 2.92 7.19
C MET A 15 -4.74 1.54 7.39
N GLY A 16 -5.44 1.35 8.51
CA GLY A 16 -6.17 0.10 8.76
C GLY A 16 -7.24 -0.13 7.69
N HIS A 17 -7.98 0.90 7.33
CA HIS A 17 -8.99 0.84 6.30
C HIS A 17 -8.38 0.48 4.94
N LEU A 18 -7.32 1.16 4.54
CA LEU A 18 -6.64 0.90 3.27
C LEU A 18 -6.11 -0.55 3.22
N THR A 19 -5.49 -1.01 4.30
CA THR A 19 -4.96 -2.37 4.38
C THR A 19 -6.09 -3.39 4.27
N GLY A 20 -7.21 -3.15 4.95
CA GLY A 20 -8.38 -4.02 4.87
C GLY A 20 -8.95 -4.10 3.46
N VAL A 21 -9.06 -2.97 2.78
CA VAL A 21 -9.52 -2.93 1.38
C VAL A 21 -8.56 -3.70 0.48
N ALA A 22 -7.24 -3.49 0.64
CA ALA A 22 -6.23 -4.19 -0.16
C ALA A 22 -6.30 -5.70 0.05
N ASN A 23 -6.48 -6.16 1.28
CA ASN A 23 -6.64 -7.58 1.57
C ASN A 23 -7.88 -8.16 0.88
N GLY A 24 -8.98 -7.42 0.87
CA GLY A 24 -10.19 -7.83 0.17
C GLY A 24 -9.98 -7.97 -1.34
N VAL A 25 -9.31 -6.98 -1.94
CA VAL A 25 -8.97 -7.01 -3.37
C VAL A 25 -8.07 -8.21 -3.68
N ALA A 26 -7.08 -8.48 -2.84
CA ALA A 26 -6.17 -9.62 -3.04
C ALA A 26 -6.94 -10.95 -3.02
N ARG A 27 -7.88 -11.11 -2.09
CA ARG A 27 -8.73 -12.31 -2.05
C ARG A 27 -9.57 -12.44 -3.31
N ASP A 28 -10.19 -11.36 -3.74
CA ASP A 28 -11.04 -11.36 -4.93
C ASP A 28 -10.24 -11.63 -6.21
N ALA A 29 -9.00 -11.18 -6.26
CA ALA A 29 -8.10 -11.42 -7.39
C ALA A 29 -7.43 -12.80 -7.35
N GLY A 30 -7.62 -13.56 -6.27
CA GLY A 30 -7.08 -14.91 -6.16
C GLY A 30 -5.59 -14.96 -5.82
N ILE A 31 -5.00 -13.89 -5.31
CA ILE A 31 -3.57 -13.85 -4.98
C ILE A 31 -3.27 -13.96 -3.49
N ALA A 32 -4.30 -14.04 -2.65
CA ALA A 32 -4.09 -14.10 -1.21
C ALA A 32 -3.33 -15.34 -0.76
N GLY A 33 -3.57 -16.49 -1.41
CA GLY A 33 -2.93 -17.75 -1.04
C GLY A 33 -1.46 -17.81 -1.41
N SER A 34 -1.08 -17.27 -2.57
CA SER A 34 0.32 -17.26 -3.03
C SER A 34 1.11 -16.08 -2.46
N GLY A 35 0.43 -15.05 -2.03
CA GLY A 35 1.06 -13.89 -1.44
C GLY A 35 1.04 -12.65 -2.32
N TYR A 36 1.20 -11.50 -1.69
CA TYR A 36 1.19 -10.22 -2.37
C TYR A 36 1.98 -9.21 -1.56
N ARG A 37 2.30 -8.09 -2.20
CA ARG A 37 3.06 -7.00 -1.58
C ARG A 37 2.18 -5.76 -1.51
N LEU A 38 2.20 -5.11 -0.36
CA LEU A 38 1.63 -3.77 -0.20
C LEU A 38 2.79 -2.78 -0.09
N ALA A 39 2.73 -1.69 -0.83
CA ALA A 39 3.81 -0.71 -0.85
C ALA A 39 3.26 0.71 -0.74
N LEU A 40 3.91 1.49 0.09
CA LEU A 40 3.66 2.92 0.27
C LEU A 40 4.95 3.67 -0.05
N ASN A 41 4.83 4.75 -0.81
CA ASN A 41 5.97 5.58 -1.15
C ASN A 41 5.77 6.97 -0.54
N ASN A 42 6.85 7.54 -0.03
CA ASN A 42 6.85 8.89 0.52
C ASN A 42 8.08 9.64 0.07
N GLY A 43 7.85 10.80 -0.54
CA GLY A 43 8.92 11.70 -0.92
C GLY A 43 9.60 11.36 -2.24
N PRO A 44 10.49 12.26 -2.71
CA PRO A 44 11.09 12.14 -4.04
C PRO A 44 12.05 10.96 -4.18
N ASP A 45 12.76 10.58 -3.14
CA ASP A 45 13.68 9.44 -3.22
C ASP A 45 12.93 8.12 -3.41
N ALA A 46 11.66 8.05 -2.98
CA ALA A 46 10.79 6.91 -3.23
C ALA A 46 10.01 7.06 -4.53
N ARG A 47 10.31 8.07 -5.32
CA ARG A 47 9.64 8.42 -6.58
C ARG A 47 8.15 8.69 -6.40
N ASN A 48 7.76 9.20 -5.25
CA ASN A 48 6.38 9.56 -5.02
C ASN A 48 6.06 10.89 -5.68
N GLN A 49 5.21 10.86 -6.70
CA GLN A 49 4.73 12.05 -7.41
C GLN A 49 3.28 12.38 -7.05
N VAL A 50 2.65 11.56 -6.24
CA VAL A 50 1.26 11.75 -5.81
C VAL A 50 1.26 12.42 -4.44
N PRO A 51 0.66 13.63 -4.30
CA PRO A 51 0.74 14.39 -3.05
C PRO A 51 -0.26 13.95 -1.99
N HIS A 52 -0.66 12.69 -1.98
CA HIS A 52 -1.56 12.14 -0.97
C HIS A 52 -1.24 10.66 -0.72
N VAL A 53 -1.79 10.13 0.38
CA VAL A 53 -1.56 8.73 0.74
C VAL A 53 -2.17 7.82 -0.32
N HIS A 54 -1.37 6.89 -0.81
CA HIS A 54 -1.84 5.83 -1.71
C HIS A 54 -1.03 4.56 -1.46
N MET A 55 -1.62 3.43 -1.79
CA MET A 55 -1.04 2.12 -1.56
C MET A 55 -1.07 1.31 -2.85
N HIS A 56 0.06 0.67 -3.16
CA HIS A 56 0.14 -0.27 -4.29
C HIS A 56 -0.05 -1.69 -3.79
N LEU A 57 -0.83 -2.47 -4.52
CA LEU A 57 -1.00 -3.90 -4.29
C LEU A 57 -0.41 -4.64 -5.49
N LEU A 58 0.56 -5.51 -5.24
CA LEU A 58 1.32 -6.22 -6.27
C LEU A 58 1.32 -7.71 -5.96
N GLY A 59 1.01 -8.53 -6.96
CA GLY A 59 0.98 -9.97 -6.79
C GLY A 59 0.73 -10.67 -8.10
N GLY A 60 0.47 -12.00 -8.02
CA GLY A 60 0.18 -12.82 -9.20
C GLY A 60 1.42 -13.42 -9.85
N LYS A 61 2.61 -13.08 -9.38
CA LYS A 61 3.88 -13.66 -9.80
C LYS A 61 4.92 -13.46 -8.71
N LEU A 62 6.04 -14.16 -8.81
CA LEU A 62 7.16 -13.92 -7.90
C LEU A 62 7.73 -12.53 -8.17
N LEU A 63 7.69 -11.66 -7.14
CA LEU A 63 8.17 -10.30 -7.25
C LEU A 63 9.66 -10.22 -6.97
N GLY A 64 10.31 -9.18 -7.51
CA GLY A 64 11.69 -8.89 -7.22
C GLY A 64 11.88 -8.36 -5.80
N GLY A 65 13.13 -8.14 -5.41
CA GLY A 65 13.45 -7.56 -4.12
C GLY A 65 13.02 -6.10 -4.00
N LEU A 66 13.11 -5.57 -2.78
CA LEU A 66 12.85 -4.16 -2.51
C LEU A 66 14.09 -3.32 -2.82
N GLY A 67 13.87 -2.12 -3.28
CA GLY A 67 14.95 -1.15 -3.50
C GLY A 67 15.52 -1.08 -4.91
#